data_3f4257da5f1d5a2c8c88988002e858da
#
_entry.id   3f4257da5f1d5a2c8c88988002e858da
#
_cell.length_a   1.000
_cell.length_b   1.000
_cell.length_c   1.000
_cell.angle_alpha   90.00
_cell.angle_beta   90.00
_cell.angle_gamma   90.00
#
_symmetry.space_group_name_H-M   'P 1'
#
loop_
_entity.id
_entity.type
_entity.pdbx_description
1 polymer ?
#
loop_
_entity_poly.entity_id
_entity_poly.type
_entity_poly.pdbx_seq_one_letter_code
_entity_poly.pdbx_strand_id
1 'polypeptide(L)'
;CRDCGQVPRCPACRVALMYSRQASRLLCSYCGHVIPLPETCVSCSGSRMQLIGEGTERVEEDAKRLFPHATVIRLDGDTMRRPEQAETLWGKVEQGEWDIIVGTQLLLRHGPLPTMGLVGIVQADAGLSVPDFRSAERTYHTLLDAVSLADPAGAGGQVIVQTFLSSHHAIQAVAQNDESIFLSEELSHRTALGYPPAVYLIALLVSGT
;
A
#
# COMPACT_ATOMS: atom_id res chain seq x y z
N CYS A 1 -3.24 16.77 1.60
CA CYS A 1 -3.34 17.96 2.46
C CYS A 1 -3.54 17.55 3.92
N ARG A 2 -2.71 18.04 4.83
CA ARG A 2 -2.85 17.75 6.28
C ARG A 2 -4.03 18.46 6.95
N ASP A 3 -4.57 19.50 6.29
CA ASP A 3 -5.67 20.28 6.87
C ASP A 3 -7.03 19.63 6.65
N CYS A 4 -7.26 19.03 5.47
CA CYS A 4 -8.57 18.48 5.10
C CYS A 4 -8.53 17.03 4.61
N GLY A 5 -7.37 16.38 4.58
CA GLY A 5 -7.21 15.00 4.11
C GLY A 5 -7.32 14.79 2.58
N GLN A 6 -7.64 15.85 1.82
CA GLN A 6 -7.82 15.71 0.38
C GLN A 6 -6.50 15.41 -0.36
N VAL A 7 -6.59 14.47 -1.31
CA VAL A 7 -5.53 14.10 -2.24
C VAL A 7 -5.84 14.73 -3.60
N PRO A 8 -4.86 15.39 -4.27
CA PRO A 8 -5.04 15.88 -5.63
C PRO A 8 -5.51 14.79 -6.58
N ARG A 9 -6.54 15.08 -7.37
CA ARG A 9 -7.12 14.14 -8.32
C ARG A 9 -6.96 14.63 -9.76
N CYS A 10 -6.81 13.70 -10.68
CA CYS A 10 -6.76 14.01 -12.10
C CYS A 10 -8.07 14.65 -12.57
N PRO A 11 -8.03 15.79 -13.27
CA PRO A 11 -9.23 16.45 -13.77
C PRO A 11 -9.99 15.61 -14.82
N ALA A 12 -9.27 14.78 -15.58
CA ALA A 12 -9.86 13.92 -16.61
C ALA A 12 -10.37 12.59 -16.07
N CYS A 13 -9.58 11.89 -15.24
CA CYS A 13 -9.88 10.53 -14.79
C CYS A 13 -10.38 10.46 -13.35
N ARG A 14 -10.30 11.56 -12.59
CA ARG A 14 -10.67 11.65 -11.17
C ARG A 14 -9.91 10.72 -10.21
N VAL A 15 -8.96 9.94 -10.70
CA VAL A 15 -8.07 9.12 -9.86
C VAL A 15 -7.05 10.01 -9.12
N ALA A 16 -6.54 9.53 -8.00
CA ALA A 16 -5.50 10.24 -7.25
C ALA A 16 -4.24 10.39 -8.11
N LEU A 17 -3.63 11.58 -8.06
CA LEU A 17 -2.38 11.85 -8.76
C LEU A 17 -1.20 11.38 -7.92
N MET A 18 -0.18 10.83 -8.59
CA MET A 18 1.06 10.39 -7.98
C MET A 18 2.15 11.45 -8.13
N TYR A 19 2.95 11.63 -7.09
CA TYR A 19 4.11 12.51 -7.16
C TYR A 19 5.31 11.78 -7.77
N SER A 20 5.82 12.31 -8.86
CA SER A 20 7.08 11.86 -9.47
C SER A 20 8.24 12.69 -8.90
N ARG A 21 9.12 12.06 -8.13
CA ARG A 21 10.34 12.73 -7.63
C ARG A 21 11.24 13.19 -8.78
N GLN A 22 11.37 12.37 -9.83
CA GLN A 22 12.21 12.66 -10.99
C GLN A 22 11.73 13.88 -11.77
N ALA A 23 10.40 14.05 -11.92
CA ALA A 23 9.81 15.17 -12.64
C ALA A 23 9.43 16.34 -11.73
N SER A 24 9.49 16.20 -10.41
CA SER A 24 8.97 17.14 -9.40
C SER A 24 7.53 17.60 -9.69
N ARG A 25 6.69 16.70 -10.18
CA ARG A 25 5.33 16.97 -10.65
C ARG A 25 4.36 15.87 -10.22
N LEU A 26 3.06 16.18 -10.24
CA LEU A 26 2.01 15.21 -10.08
C LEU A 26 1.66 14.60 -11.45
N LEU A 27 1.60 13.27 -11.50
CA LEU A 27 1.34 12.48 -12.70
C LEU A 27 0.09 11.62 -12.50
N CYS A 28 -0.80 11.61 -13.48
CA CYS A 28 -1.87 10.63 -13.55
C CYS A 28 -1.32 9.33 -14.19
N SER A 29 -1.31 8.26 -13.42
CA SER A 29 -0.88 6.95 -13.91
C SER A 29 -1.87 6.33 -14.92
N TYR A 30 -3.09 6.87 -15.02
CA TYR A 30 -4.13 6.36 -15.91
C TYR A 30 -4.07 7.00 -17.32
N CYS A 31 -4.05 8.33 -17.41
CA CYS A 31 -4.10 9.04 -18.69
C CYS A 31 -2.83 9.84 -19.00
N GLY A 32 -1.79 9.75 -18.17
CA GLY A 32 -0.55 10.48 -18.36
C GLY A 32 -0.65 12.00 -18.09
N HIS A 33 -1.80 12.51 -17.64
CA HIS A 33 -1.95 13.94 -17.34
C HIS A 33 -0.96 14.38 -16.26
N VAL A 34 -0.26 15.48 -16.50
CA VAL A 34 0.77 16.02 -15.61
C VAL A 34 0.38 17.40 -15.14
N ILE A 35 0.44 17.64 -13.83
CA ILE A 35 0.24 18.96 -13.24
C ILE A 35 1.42 19.31 -12.31
N PRO A 36 1.73 20.59 -12.13
CA PRO A 36 2.69 21.00 -11.12
C PRO A 36 2.20 20.62 -9.72
N LEU A 37 3.13 20.43 -8.80
CA LEU A 37 2.76 20.24 -7.40
C LEU A 37 2.12 21.53 -6.88
N PRO A 38 0.87 21.50 -6.41
CA PRO A 38 0.21 22.71 -5.91
C PRO A 38 0.83 23.13 -4.57
N GLU A 39 1.09 24.42 -4.40
CA GLU A 39 1.57 24.99 -3.15
C GLU A 39 0.49 25.00 -2.07
N THR A 40 -0.76 25.11 -2.49
CA THR A 40 -1.93 25.10 -1.61
C THR A 40 -2.95 24.04 -2.03
N CYS A 41 -3.71 23.58 -1.09
CA CYS A 41 -4.76 22.60 -1.34
C CYS A 41 -5.90 23.21 -2.18
N VAL A 42 -6.26 22.56 -3.27
CA VAL A 42 -7.34 22.99 -4.17
C VAL A 42 -8.74 22.92 -3.51
N SER A 43 -8.88 22.17 -2.41
CA SER A 43 -10.16 22.00 -1.72
C SER A 43 -10.36 22.96 -0.55
N CYS A 44 -9.31 23.20 0.25
CA CYS A 44 -9.42 24.03 1.47
C CYS A 44 -8.46 25.20 1.50
N SER A 45 -7.67 25.42 0.44
CA SER A 45 -6.64 26.46 0.33
C SER A 45 -5.56 26.40 1.42
N GLY A 46 -5.51 25.32 2.20
CA GLY A 46 -4.49 25.11 3.23
C GLY A 46 -3.10 24.91 2.60
N SER A 47 -2.07 25.43 3.25
CA SER A 47 -0.68 25.35 2.76
C SER A 47 0.07 24.10 3.22
N ARG A 48 -0.51 23.29 4.12
CA ARG A 48 0.15 22.08 4.63
C ARG A 48 0.01 20.89 3.67
N MET A 49 0.56 21.05 2.47
CA MET A 49 0.67 19.93 1.52
C MET A 49 1.84 19.05 1.92
N GLN A 50 1.59 17.75 1.98
CA GLN A 50 2.60 16.74 2.27
C GLN A 50 2.58 15.66 1.20
N LEU A 51 3.76 15.23 0.79
CA LEU A 51 3.89 14.02 -0.03
C LEU A 51 3.55 12.83 0.87
N ILE A 52 2.52 12.08 0.48
CA ILE A 52 2.15 10.82 1.12
C ILE A 52 2.85 9.72 0.33
N GLY A 53 3.54 8.86 1.01
CA GLY A 53 4.42 7.85 0.43
C GLY A 53 5.80 8.00 1.06
N GLU A 54 5.82 8.02 2.38
CA GLU A 54 7.06 7.89 3.13
C GLU A 54 7.60 6.51 2.82
N GLY A 55 8.76 6.45 2.16
CA GLY A 55 9.40 5.18 1.86
C GLY A 55 9.72 4.42 3.14
N THR A 56 9.95 3.14 3.01
CA THR A 56 10.38 2.25 4.10
C THR A 56 11.56 2.81 4.91
N GLU A 57 12.42 3.61 4.28
CA GLU A 57 13.52 4.33 4.95
C GLU A 57 13.01 5.21 6.10
N ARG A 58 11.99 6.00 5.84
CA ARG A 58 11.46 6.90 6.86
C ARG A 58 10.75 6.15 7.98
N VAL A 59 10.04 5.08 7.64
CA VAL A 59 9.41 4.22 8.65
C VAL A 59 10.48 3.57 9.52
N GLU A 60 11.58 3.13 8.92
CA GLU A 60 12.74 2.58 9.64
C GLU A 60 13.37 3.63 10.57
N GLU A 61 13.61 4.85 10.10
CA GLU A 61 14.16 5.95 10.89
C GLU A 61 13.26 6.30 12.08
N ASP A 62 11.94 6.41 11.83
CA ASP A 62 10.97 6.68 12.88
C ASP A 62 10.89 5.53 13.90
N ALA A 63 10.94 4.28 13.46
CA ALA A 63 10.97 3.11 14.33
C ALA A 63 12.23 3.14 15.23
N LYS A 64 13.41 3.36 14.66
CA LYS A 64 14.68 3.47 15.42
C LYS A 64 14.67 4.62 16.42
N ARG A 65 14.03 5.73 16.06
CA ARG A 65 13.90 6.90 16.96
C ARG A 65 12.95 6.63 18.12
N LEU A 66 11.82 5.97 17.84
CA LEU A 66 10.80 5.68 18.86
C LEU A 66 11.20 4.51 19.76
N PHE A 67 11.94 3.56 19.22
CA PHE A 67 12.38 2.34 19.91
C PHE A 67 13.91 2.18 19.83
N PRO A 68 14.68 3.02 20.56
CA PRO A 68 16.14 3.08 20.42
C PRO A 68 16.89 1.81 20.81
N HIS A 69 16.25 0.92 21.54
CA HIS A 69 16.81 -0.37 21.95
C HIS A 69 16.37 -1.55 21.07
N ALA A 70 15.48 -1.29 20.11
CA ALA A 70 14.95 -2.33 19.23
C ALA A 70 15.88 -2.57 18.03
N THR A 71 16.04 -3.83 17.67
CA THR A 71 16.69 -4.25 16.42
C THR A 71 15.70 -4.09 15.28
N VAL A 72 15.89 -3.07 14.44
CA VAL A 72 15.02 -2.78 13.30
C VAL A 72 15.67 -3.30 12.03
N ILE A 73 14.97 -4.18 11.30
CA ILE A 73 15.40 -4.71 9.98
C ILE A 73 14.48 -4.14 8.91
N ARG A 74 15.09 -3.61 7.83
CA ARG A 74 14.34 -3.15 6.65
C ARG A 74 14.54 -4.09 5.48
N LEU A 75 13.42 -4.55 4.91
CA LEU A 75 13.34 -5.45 3.77
C LEU A 75 12.45 -4.86 2.68
N ASP A 76 13.04 -4.26 1.66
CA ASP A 76 12.36 -3.64 0.53
C ASP A 76 13.12 -3.88 -0.78
N GLY A 77 12.64 -3.30 -1.88
CA GLY A 77 13.25 -3.44 -3.20
C GLY A 77 14.70 -2.96 -3.26
N ASP A 78 15.11 -2.01 -2.43
CA ASP A 78 16.47 -1.48 -2.45
C ASP A 78 17.44 -2.35 -1.65
N THR A 79 17.02 -2.80 -0.45
CA THR A 79 17.82 -3.71 0.38
C THR A 79 17.94 -5.11 -0.21
N MET A 80 16.91 -5.53 -0.97
CA MET A 80 16.84 -6.87 -1.58
C MET A 80 17.47 -6.96 -2.98
N ARG A 81 17.93 -5.83 -3.56
CA ARG A 81 18.57 -5.82 -4.88
C ARG A 81 19.92 -6.52 -4.92
N ARG A 82 20.63 -6.54 -3.80
CA ARG A 82 21.94 -7.17 -3.68
C ARG A 82 21.78 -8.55 -3.04
N PRO A 83 22.02 -9.66 -3.77
CA PRO A 83 21.77 -11.01 -3.27
C PRO A 83 22.43 -11.30 -1.91
N GLU A 84 23.70 -10.94 -1.75
CA GLU A 84 24.45 -11.16 -0.51
C GLU A 84 23.84 -10.41 0.69
N GLN A 85 23.40 -9.17 0.47
CA GLN A 85 22.75 -8.36 1.50
C GLN A 85 21.37 -8.93 1.84
N ALA A 86 20.61 -9.34 0.82
CA ALA A 86 19.31 -9.95 0.97
C ALA A 86 19.38 -11.24 1.79
N GLU A 87 20.34 -12.12 1.47
CA GLU A 87 20.57 -13.37 2.19
C GLU A 87 20.97 -13.13 3.65
N THR A 88 21.84 -12.15 3.89
CA THR A 88 22.23 -11.77 5.26
C THR A 88 21.05 -11.26 6.08
N LEU A 89 20.21 -10.38 5.51
CA LEU A 89 19.05 -9.83 6.20
C LEU A 89 17.99 -10.89 6.46
N TRP A 90 17.77 -11.78 5.48
CA TRP A 90 16.81 -12.86 5.60
C TRP A 90 17.26 -13.89 6.66
N GLY A 91 18.55 -14.20 6.69
CA GLY A 91 19.13 -15.05 7.74
C GLY A 91 18.89 -14.51 9.15
N LYS A 92 18.96 -13.19 9.35
CA LYS A 92 18.62 -12.56 10.63
C LYS A 92 17.14 -12.71 10.98
N VAL A 93 16.26 -12.60 9.97
CA VAL A 93 14.82 -12.81 10.18
C VAL A 93 14.54 -14.24 10.61
N GLU A 94 15.14 -15.23 9.95
CA GLU A 94 14.99 -16.66 10.28
C GLU A 94 15.55 -17.01 11.66
N GLN A 95 16.62 -16.34 12.08
CA GLN A 95 17.23 -16.53 13.40
C GLN A 95 16.51 -15.78 14.53
N GLY A 96 15.51 -14.97 14.21
CA GLY A 96 14.79 -14.17 15.20
C GLY A 96 15.61 -13.00 15.75
N GLU A 97 16.64 -12.54 15.03
CA GLU A 97 17.50 -11.44 15.44
C GLU A 97 16.89 -10.07 15.10
N TRP A 98 15.66 -9.86 15.49
CA TRP A 98 14.90 -8.63 15.22
C TRP A 98 13.79 -8.41 16.25
N ASP A 99 13.45 -7.14 16.45
CA ASP A 99 12.29 -6.71 17.21
C ASP A 99 11.23 -6.09 16.30
N ILE A 100 11.67 -5.40 15.22
CA ILE A 100 10.79 -4.73 14.25
C ILE A 100 11.27 -5.03 12.84
N ILE A 101 10.35 -5.50 12.00
CA ILE A 101 10.58 -5.63 10.55
C ILE A 101 9.79 -4.53 9.83
N VAL A 102 10.48 -3.74 9.01
CA VAL A 102 9.89 -2.74 8.13
C VAL A 102 10.05 -3.19 6.69
N GLY A 103 8.98 -3.17 5.92
CA GLY A 103 9.10 -3.57 4.52
C GLY A 103 7.89 -3.23 3.65
N THR A 104 7.93 -3.71 2.43
CA THR A 104 6.87 -3.57 1.43
C THR A 104 6.17 -4.90 1.20
N GLN A 105 5.23 -4.94 0.24
CA GLN A 105 4.58 -6.19 -0.21
C GLN A 105 5.58 -7.29 -0.63
N LEU A 106 6.84 -6.95 -0.87
CA LEU A 106 7.89 -7.94 -1.16
C LEU A 106 8.10 -8.90 0.01
N LEU A 107 7.91 -8.45 1.25
CA LEU A 107 7.97 -9.30 2.43
C LEU A 107 7.02 -10.49 2.34
N LEU A 108 5.80 -10.25 1.88
CA LEU A 108 4.74 -11.27 1.79
C LEU A 108 4.99 -12.32 0.71
N ARG A 109 5.93 -12.05 -0.20
CA ARG A 109 6.24 -12.92 -1.36
C ARG A 109 7.54 -13.69 -1.23
N HIS A 110 8.40 -13.33 -0.29
CA HIS A 110 9.78 -13.82 -0.29
C HIS A 110 10.00 -15.12 0.50
N GLY A 111 9.06 -15.50 1.34
CA GLY A 111 9.13 -16.72 2.15
C GLY A 111 8.25 -16.63 3.41
N PRO A 112 8.15 -17.70 4.18
CA PRO A 112 7.35 -17.67 5.39
C PRO A 112 8.01 -16.74 6.41
N LEU A 113 7.28 -15.71 6.82
CA LEU A 113 7.64 -14.88 7.95
C LEU A 113 7.11 -15.52 9.25
N PRO A 114 7.82 -15.35 10.37
CA PRO A 114 7.28 -15.73 11.67
C PRO A 114 6.04 -14.88 12.00
N THR A 115 5.16 -15.41 12.82
CA THR A 115 4.04 -14.63 13.34
C THR A 115 4.51 -13.57 14.34
N MET A 116 3.75 -12.49 14.45
CA MET A 116 4.13 -11.27 15.18
C MET A 116 2.99 -10.86 16.12
N GLY A 117 3.34 -10.36 17.31
CA GLY A 117 2.36 -9.81 18.24
C GLY A 117 1.64 -8.57 17.70
N LEU A 118 2.29 -7.81 16.80
CA LEU A 118 1.71 -6.61 16.16
C LEU A 118 2.11 -6.52 14.69
N VAL A 119 1.11 -6.31 13.83
CA VAL A 119 1.29 -5.98 12.41
C VAL A 119 0.73 -4.60 12.13
N GLY A 120 1.57 -3.67 11.68
CA GLY A 120 1.19 -2.33 11.29
C GLY A 120 1.18 -2.17 9.77
N ILE A 121 0.03 -1.85 9.18
CA ILE A 121 -0.10 -1.59 7.75
C ILE A 121 -0.19 -0.08 7.54
N VAL A 122 0.90 0.52 7.07
CA VAL A 122 0.99 1.94 6.81
C VAL A 122 0.51 2.23 5.40
N GLN A 123 -0.42 3.18 5.24
CA GLN A 123 -0.96 3.62 3.94
C GLN A 123 -1.59 2.47 3.12
N ALA A 124 -2.55 1.77 3.69
CA ALA A 124 -3.29 0.71 3.01
C ALA A 124 -3.93 1.16 1.67
N ASP A 125 -4.15 2.47 1.49
CA ASP A 125 -4.75 3.06 0.30
C ASP A 125 -3.82 3.08 -0.92
N ALA A 126 -2.53 2.86 -0.75
CA ALA A 126 -1.56 2.97 -1.84
C ALA A 126 -1.90 2.01 -2.99
N GLY A 127 -2.31 0.80 -2.67
CA GLY A 127 -2.75 -0.20 -3.64
C GLY A 127 -4.05 0.18 -4.38
N LEU A 128 -4.97 0.84 -3.68
CA LEU A 128 -6.27 1.27 -4.24
C LEU A 128 -6.14 2.41 -5.26
N SER A 129 -5.02 3.14 -5.24
CA SER A 129 -4.76 4.25 -6.16
C SER A 129 -4.19 3.82 -7.50
N VAL A 130 -3.87 2.54 -7.69
CA VAL A 130 -3.37 2.00 -8.96
C VAL A 130 -4.49 1.95 -9.99
N PRO A 131 -4.29 2.44 -11.22
CA PRO A 131 -5.31 2.44 -12.27
C PRO A 131 -5.42 1.06 -12.95
N ASP A 132 -5.92 0.11 -12.23
CA ASP A 132 -6.17 -1.26 -12.67
C ASP A 132 -7.50 -1.71 -12.05
N PHE A 133 -8.37 -2.31 -12.82
CA PHE A 133 -9.67 -2.79 -12.31
C PHE A 133 -9.52 -3.84 -11.20
N ARG A 134 -8.33 -4.43 -11.06
CA ARG A 134 -7.97 -5.37 -9.99
C ARG A 134 -7.32 -4.69 -8.78
N SER A 135 -7.25 -3.38 -8.74
CA SER A 135 -6.54 -2.68 -7.65
C SER A 135 -7.16 -2.98 -6.28
N ALA A 136 -8.48 -2.99 -6.19
CA ALA A 136 -9.20 -3.34 -4.98
C ALA A 136 -8.96 -4.81 -4.57
N GLU A 137 -9.05 -5.73 -5.51
CA GLU A 137 -8.79 -7.17 -5.31
C GLU A 137 -7.35 -7.40 -4.80
N ARG A 138 -6.35 -6.83 -5.49
CA ARG A 138 -4.95 -6.96 -5.07
C ARG A 138 -4.69 -6.37 -3.70
N THR A 139 -5.31 -5.22 -3.41
CA THR A 139 -5.19 -4.59 -2.09
C THR A 139 -5.82 -5.46 -1.01
N TYR A 140 -7.03 -5.98 -1.26
CA TYR A 140 -7.71 -6.89 -0.36
C TYR A 140 -6.84 -8.11 -0.02
N HIS A 141 -6.31 -8.81 -1.02
CA HIS A 141 -5.41 -9.95 -0.81
C HIS A 141 -4.13 -9.57 -0.07
N THR A 142 -3.50 -8.45 -0.44
CA THR A 142 -2.30 -7.97 0.28
C THR A 142 -2.58 -7.70 1.76
N LEU A 143 -3.75 -7.14 2.06
CA LEU A 143 -4.15 -6.90 3.45
C LEU A 143 -4.41 -8.21 4.20
N LEU A 144 -5.06 -9.19 3.57
CA LEU A 144 -5.26 -10.52 4.16
C LEU A 144 -3.93 -11.22 4.44
N ASP A 145 -3.00 -11.18 3.47
CA ASP A 145 -1.67 -11.74 3.64
C ASP A 145 -0.94 -11.09 4.83
N ALA A 146 -1.02 -9.76 4.95
CA ALA A 146 -0.43 -9.04 6.07
C ALA A 146 -1.12 -9.37 7.41
N VAL A 147 -2.44 -9.48 7.42
CA VAL A 147 -3.20 -9.88 8.63
C VAL A 147 -2.79 -11.28 9.09
N SER A 148 -2.50 -12.20 8.16
CA SER A 148 -2.08 -13.56 8.47
C SER A 148 -0.74 -13.65 9.20
N LEU A 149 0.06 -12.58 9.19
CA LEU A 149 1.32 -12.49 9.94
C LEU A 149 1.09 -12.20 11.44
N ALA A 150 -0.09 -11.74 11.84
CA ALA A 150 -0.37 -11.53 13.25
C ALA A 150 -0.54 -12.87 13.97
N ASP A 151 -0.06 -12.94 15.21
CA ASP A 151 -0.32 -14.07 16.07
C ASP A 151 -1.84 -14.34 16.16
N PRO A 152 -2.27 -15.59 16.35
CA PRO A 152 -3.68 -15.88 16.56
C PRO A 152 -4.28 -15.03 17.68
N ALA A 153 -5.55 -14.64 17.54
CA ALA A 153 -6.24 -13.78 18.51
C ALA A 153 -6.15 -14.30 19.96
N GLY A 154 -6.11 -15.63 20.13
CA GLY A 154 -5.91 -16.28 21.45
C GLY A 154 -4.52 -16.06 22.03
N ALA A 155 -3.52 -15.70 21.22
CA ALA A 155 -2.16 -15.34 21.63
C ALA A 155 -1.96 -13.82 21.75
N GLY A 156 -3.00 -13.02 21.48
CA GLY A 156 -2.99 -11.56 21.64
C GLY A 156 -2.46 -10.80 20.43
N GLY A 157 -2.35 -11.41 19.27
CA GLY A 157 -1.93 -10.75 18.02
C GLY A 157 -2.87 -9.60 17.64
N GLN A 158 -2.29 -8.49 17.18
CA GLN A 158 -3.01 -7.28 16.79
C GLN A 158 -2.62 -6.83 15.39
N VAL A 159 -3.58 -6.28 14.66
CA VAL A 159 -3.35 -5.65 13.36
C VAL A 159 -3.86 -4.21 13.38
N ILE A 160 -3.02 -3.27 13.00
CA ILE A 160 -3.39 -1.85 12.88
C ILE A 160 -3.28 -1.45 11.42
N VAL A 161 -4.39 -1.01 10.84
CA VAL A 161 -4.45 -0.55 9.44
C VAL A 161 -4.61 0.97 9.42
N GLN A 162 -3.59 1.67 8.92
CA GLN A 162 -3.65 3.10 8.68
C GLN A 162 -4.21 3.36 7.28
N THR A 163 -5.31 4.10 7.18
CA THR A 163 -6.00 4.38 5.92
C THR A 163 -6.72 5.73 5.95
N PHE A 164 -6.81 6.38 4.78
CA PHE A 164 -7.70 7.53 4.54
C PHE A 164 -9.04 7.11 3.93
N LEU A 165 -9.18 5.83 3.56
CA LEU A 165 -10.35 5.26 2.88
C LEU A 165 -10.99 4.16 3.73
N SER A 166 -11.20 4.44 5.02
CA SER A 166 -11.73 3.46 5.97
C SER A 166 -13.09 2.86 5.56
N SER A 167 -13.88 3.56 4.74
CA SER A 167 -15.16 3.08 4.22
C SER A 167 -15.03 2.25 2.94
N HIS A 168 -13.84 2.06 2.38
CA HIS A 168 -13.66 1.28 1.17
C HIS A 168 -13.93 -0.21 1.45
N HIS A 169 -14.70 -0.88 0.57
CA HIS A 169 -15.14 -2.26 0.78
C HIS A 169 -13.99 -3.25 1.04
N ALA A 170 -12.83 -3.09 0.38
CA ALA A 170 -11.66 -3.93 0.63
C ALA A 170 -11.11 -3.75 2.06
N ILE A 171 -11.12 -2.52 2.60
CA ILE A 171 -10.68 -2.24 3.97
C ILE A 171 -11.70 -2.76 4.98
N GLN A 172 -12.98 -2.53 4.73
CA GLN A 172 -14.08 -2.96 5.60
C GLN A 172 -14.15 -4.48 5.72
N ALA A 173 -13.99 -5.20 4.60
CA ALA A 173 -14.01 -6.66 4.58
C ALA A 173 -12.89 -7.25 5.46
N VAL A 174 -11.68 -6.70 5.37
CA VAL A 174 -10.54 -7.11 6.20
C VAL A 174 -10.78 -6.77 7.67
N ALA A 175 -11.25 -5.54 7.97
CA ALA A 175 -11.48 -5.09 9.34
C ALA A 175 -12.56 -5.90 10.06
N GLN A 176 -13.56 -6.36 9.31
CA GLN A 176 -14.67 -7.17 9.86
C GLN A 176 -14.46 -8.68 9.72
N ASN A 177 -13.34 -9.08 9.05
CA ASN A 177 -13.07 -10.48 8.70
C ASN A 177 -14.26 -11.13 7.98
N ASP A 178 -14.86 -10.38 7.05
CA ASP A 178 -16.02 -10.80 6.26
C ASP A 178 -15.78 -10.60 4.77
N GLU A 179 -15.43 -11.70 4.08
CA GLU A 179 -15.19 -11.72 2.65
C GLU A 179 -16.42 -11.33 1.83
N SER A 180 -17.63 -11.58 2.34
CA SER A 180 -18.86 -11.30 1.61
C SER A 180 -19.04 -9.81 1.32
N ILE A 181 -18.54 -8.94 2.19
CA ILE A 181 -18.51 -7.49 1.98
C ILE A 181 -17.68 -7.14 0.74
N PHE A 182 -16.49 -7.74 0.61
CA PHE A 182 -15.64 -7.51 -0.53
C PHE A 182 -16.27 -8.04 -1.81
N LEU A 183 -16.69 -9.30 -1.81
CA LEU A 183 -17.19 -9.97 -3.02
C LEU A 183 -18.44 -9.30 -3.58
N SER A 184 -19.41 -8.94 -2.74
CA SER A 184 -20.65 -8.33 -3.18
C SER A 184 -20.44 -6.96 -3.84
N GLU A 185 -19.67 -6.08 -3.22
CA GLU A 185 -19.41 -4.73 -3.71
C GLU A 185 -18.50 -4.75 -4.96
N GLU A 186 -17.42 -5.55 -4.92
CA GLU A 186 -16.50 -5.66 -6.05
C GLU A 186 -17.19 -6.22 -7.30
N LEU A 187 -18.01 -7.26 -7.14
CA LEU A 187 -18.76 -7.85 -8.25
C LEU A 187 -19.79 -6.87 -8.82
N SER A 188 -20.47 -6.11 -7.97
CA SER A 188 -21.39 -5.06 -8.38
C SER A 188 -20.69 -3.99 -9.22
N HIS A 189 -19.54 -3.49 -8.76
CA HIS A 189 -18.73 -2.50 -9.47
C HIS A 189 -18.23 -3.03 -10.82
N ARG A 190 -17.72 -4.26 -10.86
CA ARG A 190 -17.21 -4.86 -12.11
C ARG A 190 -18.34 -5.07 -13.12
N THR A 191 -19.50 -5.51 -12.66
CA THR A 191 -20.66 -5.70 -13.53
C THR A 191 -21.11 -4.35 -14.11
N ALA A 192 -21.24 -3.32 -13.30
CA ALA A 192 -21.66 -1.99 -13.72
C ALA A 192 -20.68 -1.35 -14.72
N LEU A 193 -19.38 -1.64 -14.59
CA LEU A 193 -18.32 -1.08 -15.44
C LEU A 193 -17.92 -1.97 -16.60
N GLY A 194 -18.50 -3.15 -16.76
CA GLY A 194 -18.17 -4.08 -17.82
C GLY A 194 -16.77 -4.68 -17.66
N TYR A 195 -16.39 -5.07 -16.45
CA TYR A 195 -15.13 -5.76 -16.17
C TYR A 195 -15.33 -7.25 -15.87
N PRO A 196 -14.28 -8.08 -16.03
CA PRO A 196 -14.32 -9.47 -15.61
C PRO A 196 -14.67 -9.61 -14.11
N PRO A 197 -15.46 -10.62 -13.70
CA PRO A 197 -15.92 -11.78 -14.48
C PRO A 197 -17.21 -11.56 -15.28
N ALA A 198 -17.86 -10.38 -15.18
CA ALA A 198 -19.11 -10.12 -15.90
C ALA A 198 -18.93 -10.14 -17.43
N VAL A 199 -17.76 -9.77 -17.92
CA VAL A 199 -17.38 -9.79 -19.34
C VAL A 199 -15.97 -10.37 -19.51
N TYR A 200 -15.65 -10.74 -20.76
CA TYR A 200 -14.27 -11.08 -21.14
C TYR A 200 -13.52 -9.81 -21.59
N LEU A 201 -12.29 -9.66 -21.14
CA LEU A 201 -11.42 -8.54 -21.50
C LEU A 201 -10.18 -9.09 -22.22
N ILE A 202 -9.86 -8.55 -23.39
CA ILE A 202 -8.65 -8.85 -24.14
C ILE A 202 -7.85 -7.57 -24.28
N ALA A 203 -6.61 -7.56 -23.80
CA ALA A 203 -5.67 -6.47 -23.99
C ALA A 203 -4.67 -6.84 -25.10
N LEU A 204 -4.58 -5.99 -26.14
CA LEU A 204 -3.58 -6.12 -27.19
C LEU A 204 -2.52 -5.04 -26.98
N LEU A 205 -1.29 -5.46 -26.72
CA LEU A 205 -0.14 -4.57 -26.62
C LEU A 205 0.63 -4.61 -27.94
N VAL A 206 0.66 -3.48 -28.65
CA VAL A 206 1.47 -3.30 -29.87
C VAL A 206 2.63 -2.38 -29.54
N SER A 207 3.86 -2.90 -29.65
CA SER A 207 5.09 -2.11 -29.53
C SER A 207 5.70 -1.96 -30.92
N GLY A 208 5.98 -0.71 -31.32
CA GLY A 208 6.73 -0.38 -32.55
C GLY A 208 8.19 -0.05 -32.19
N THR A 209 9.10 -0.37 -33.09
CA THR A 209 10.51 0.11 -33.07
C THR A 209 10.59 1.47 -33.70
#